data_8f37b6b6b31c128ea8763d863f320a5a
#
_entry.id   8f37b6b6b31c128ea8763d863f320a5a
#
_cell.length_a   1.000
_cell.length_b   1.000
_cell.length_c   1.000
_cell.angle_alpha   90.00
_cell.angle_beta   90.00
_cell.angle_gamma   90.00
#
_symmetry.space_group_name_H-M   'P 1'
#
loop_
_entity.id
_entity.type
_entity.pdbx_description
1 polymer ?
#
loop_
_entity_poly.entity_id
_entity_poly.type
_entity_poly.pdbx_seq_one_letter_code
_entity_poly.pdbx_strand_id
1 'polypeptide(L)'
;MKKRLLAALVSGALMMSALAGCGGSAAQTNNGGDTADQTTQQDYHIKVILKTLAYEYWQYVGNGCKQAGEDLGVTVDVLGASSETAYDEQLSMIETTLSANDCDAMVVAPLQAETVATQIANTDLPIVAIDTAIDSDKVLSFVGFNNEELAAMGGKAAVEAAKKAGWDKITAIGIMGVQGDSTSEARIAGFKQGIAEAGGEYLSAETQYADSVADKAVTSMEAIIQAHPEGVAIIVANNDDMAAGAARAAAAFPAYKNTIFVGIGGNLAGIDAILAGQETMTVAVDGYDVGYLGVQAAVDALNGKKLDEFI
;
A
#
# COMPACT_ATOMS: atom_id res chain seq x y z
N MET A 1 -1.00 -57.68 -6.76
CA MET A 1 -2.28 -58.38 -6.91
C MET A 1 -3.31 -57.34 -7.29
N LYS A 2 -3.68 -57.21 -8.59
CA LYS A 2 -4.95 -57.70 -9.20
C LYS A 2 -6.16 -57.18 -8.42
N LYS A 3 -7.15 -56.42 -8.94
CA LYS A 3 -7.94 -56.47 -10.21
C LYS A 3 -8.79 -55.17 -10.24
N ARG A 4 -8.90 -54.41 -11.33
CA ARG A 4 -9.88 -54.49 -12.47
C ARG A 4 -11.29 -54.01 -12.10
N LEU A 5 -11.67 -52.85 -12.74
CA LEU A 5 -12.62 -52.66 -13.85
C LEU A 5 -14.10 -52.75 -13.47
N LEU A 6 -14.88 -51.69 -13.79
CA LEU A 6 -15.96 -51.79 -14.80
C LEU A 6 -16.54 -50.42 -15.12
N ALA A 7 -16.61 -50.15 -16.41
CA ALA A 7 -17.32 -49.05 -17.05
C ALA A 7 -18.77 -49.43 -17.31
N ALA A 8 -19.68 -48.48 -17.35
CA ALA A 8 -20.95 -48.65 -18.04
C ALA A 8 -21.38 -47.29 -18.69
N LEU A 9 -21.35 -47.35 -20.01
CA LEU A 9 -21.98 -46.42 -20.96
C LEU A 9 -23.50 -46.73 -21.02
N VAL A 10 -24.35 -45.70 -21.10
CA VAL A 10 -25.67 -45.80 -21.76
C VAL A 10 -25.91 -44.52 -22.55
N SER A 11 -26.08 -44.75 -23.85
CA SER A 11 -26.40 -43.81 -24.91
C SER A 11 -27.90 -43.72 -25.17
N GLY A 12 -28.36 -42.63 -25.82
CA GLY A 12 -29.56 -42.56 -26.65
C GLY A 12 -30.64 -41.61 -26.08
N ALA A 13 -31.36 -40.81 -26.79
CA ALA A 13 -31.59 -40.68 -28.24
C ALA A 13 -32.19 -39.29 -28.52
N LEU A 14 -31.95 -38.82 -29.74
CA LEU A 14 -32.64 -37.68 -30.39
C LEU A 14 -34.15 -37.89 -30.51
N MET A 15 -34.93 -36.78 -30.44
CA MET A 15 -36.11 -36.61 -31.28
C MET A 15 -36.30 -35.16 -31.70
N MET A 16 -36.18 -34.93 -33.00
CA MET A 16 -36.70 -33.78 -33.73
C MET A 16 -38.22 -33.90 -33.86
N SER A 17 -38.92 -32.76 -33.77
CA SER A 17 -40.18 -32.56 -34.49
C SER A 17 -40.40 -31.08 -34.76
N ALA A 18 -40.28 -30.71 -36.02
CA ALA A 18 -40.79 -29.47 -36.59
C ALA A 18 -42.27 -29.71 -37.02
N LEU A 19 -43.12 -28.72 -36.79
CA LEU A 19 -44.27 -28.48 -37.67
C LEU A 19 -44.82 -27.05 -37.49
N ALA A 20 -45.03 -26.40 -38.60
CA ALA A 20 -45.55 -25.07 -38.80
C ALA A 20 -47.05 -24.97 -38.59
N GLY A 21 -47.57 -23.78 -38.27
CA GLY A 21 -48.97 -23.43 -38.30
C GLY A 21 -49.25 -21.97 -38.11
N CYS A 22 -49.72 -21.32 -39.15
CA CYS A 22 -50.10 -19.90 -39.26
C CYS A 22 -51.33 -19.50 -38.42
N GLY A 23 -51.36 -18.23 -38.04
CA GLY A 23 -52.57 -17.39 -38.15
C GLY A 23 -53.23 -16.92 -36.85
N GLY A 24 -53.36 -15.60 -36.67
CA GLY A 24 -54.41 -14.98 -35.85
C GLY A 24 -53.97 -13.75 -35.06
N SER A 25 -54.52 -12.61 -35.44
CA SER A 25 -54.33 -11.24 -34.91
C SER A 25 -54.71 -11.01 -33.45
N ALA A 26 -54.05 -10.02 -32.87
CA ALA A 26 -54.47 -9.00 -31.90
C ALA A 26 -54.74 -9.40 -30.44
N ALA A 27 -53.84 -8.91 -29.58
CA ALA A 27 -54.20 -8.07 -28.41
C ALA A 27 -52.89 -7.52 -27.81
N GLN A 28 -52.77 -6.19 -27.76
CA GLN A 28 -51.76 -5.49 -27.00
C GLN A 28 -51.97 -5.72 -25.51
N THR A 29 -51.00 -6.25 -24.83
CA THR A 29 -50.80 -6.08 -23.39
C THR A 29 -49.40 -5.56 -23.18
N ASN A 30 -49.34 -4.30 -22.75
CA ASN A 30 -48.15 -3.69 -22.18
C ASN A 30 -47.69 -4.54 -20.97
N ASN A 31 -46.61 -5.25 -21.12
CA ASN A 31 -45.82 -5.69 -19.99
C ASN A 31 -44.49 -4.91 -20.02
N GLY A 32 -44.29 -4.12 -18.97
CA GLY A 32 -43.05 -3.41 -18.71
C GLY A 32 -41.90 -4.43 -18.72
N GLY A 33 -41.08 -4.35 -19.74
CA GLY A 33 -39.79 -5.03 -19.75
C GLY A 33 -38.89 -4.34 -18.72
N ASP A 34 -38.52 -5.06 -17.69
CA ASP A 34 -37.30 -4.78 -16.95
C ASP A 34 -36.18 -4.72 -18.00
N THR A 35 -35.77 -3.52 -18.35
CA THR A 35 -34.46 -3.28 -18.93
C THR A 35 -33.46 -3.56 -17.80
N ALA A 36 -33.02 -4.81 -17.68
CA ALA A 36 -31.76 -5.09 -17.05
C ALA A 36 -30.74 -4.14 -17.73
N ASP A 37 -30.25 -3.22 -16.97
CA ASP A 37 -29.15 -2.35 -17.33
C ASP A 37 -27.97 -3.28 -17.68
N GLN A 38 -27.82 -3.56 -18.99
CA GLN A 38 -26.61 -4.17 -19.50
C GLN A 38 -25.56 -3.07 -19.40
N THR A 39 -24.93 -2.95 -18.24
CA THR A 39 -23.64 -2.29 -18.11
C THR A 39 -22.75 -2.96 -19.17
N THR A 40 -22.55 -2.27 -20.27
CA THR A 40 -21.50 -2.62 -21.23
C THR A 40 -20.22 -2.60 -20.43
N GLN A 41 -19.68 -3.77 -20.11
CA GLN A 41 -18.36 -3.92 -19.50
C GLN A 41 -17.41 -3.21 -20.44
N GLN A 42 -16.95 -2.01 -20.05
CA GLN A 42 -15.95 -1.29 -20.81
C GLN A 42 -14.61 -1.93 -20.49
N ASP A 43 -13.90 -2.32 -21.53
CA ASP A 43 -12.59 -2.97 -21.44
C ASP A 43 -11.50 -1.91 -21.15
N TYR A 44 -11.56 -1.31 -19.96
CA TYR A 44 -10.58 -0.32 -19.54
C TYR A 44 -9.23 -0.96 -19.27
N HIS A 45 -8.18 -0.23 -19.60
CA HIS A 45 -6.81 -0.57 -19.27
C HIS A 45 -6.24 0.45 -18.28
N ILE A 46 -5.90 0.00 -17.08
CA ILE A 46 -5.34 0.82 -16.00
C ILE A 46 -3.87 0.48 -15.82
N LYS A 47 -3.00 1.47 -15.90
CA LYS A 47 -1.59 1.31 -15.52
C LYS A 47 -1.37 1.76 -14.09
N VAL A 48 -0.76 0.90 -13.29
CA VAL A 48 -0.39 1.16 -11.90
C VAL A 48 1.13 1.25 -11.80
N ILE A 49 1.64 2.36 -11.27
CA ILE A 49 3.07 2.59 -11.07
C ILE A 49 3.34 2.78 -9.59
N LEU A 50 3.93 1.76 -8.96
CA LEU A 50 4.26 1.72 -7.54
C LEU A 50 5.68 2.24 -7.28
N LYS A 51 6.00 2.57 -6.02
CA LYS A 51 7.37 2.94 -5.64
C LYS A 51 8.36 1.82 -5.95
N THR A 52 8.00 0.57 -5.66
CA THR A 52 8.80 -0.63 -5.96
C THR A 52 7.93 -1.88 -5.85
N LEU A 53 8.43 -3.01 -6.31
CA LEU A 53 7.84 -4.35 -6.05
C LEU A 53 8.78 -5.22 -5.20
N ALA A 54 9.92 -4.66 -4.75
CA ALA A 54 10.92 -5.38 -3.98
C ALA A 54 10.50 -5.66 -2.53
N TYR A 55 9.58 -4.87 -1.95
CA TYR A 55 9.16 -4.99 -0.55
C TYR A 55 7.76 -5.54 -0.41
N GLU A 56 7.51 -6.28 0.66
CA GLU A 56 6.27 -7.00 0.91
C GLU A 56 5.04 -6.09 0.90
N TYR A 57 5.10 -4.91 1.51
CA TYR A 57 4.02 -3.93 1.48
C TYR A 57 3.56 -3.60 0.05
N TRP A 58 4.50 -3.32 -0.86
CA TRP A 58 4.18 -3.00 -2.25
C TRP A 58 3.65 -4.20 -3.04
N GLN A 59 4.00 -5.42 -2.62
CA GLN A 59 3.41 -6.64 -3.18
C GLN A 59 1.93 -6.77 -2.77
N TYR A 60 1.57 -6.40 -1.52
CA TYR A 60 0.17 -6.35 -1.09
C TYR A 60 -0.61 -5.29 -1.87
N VAL A 61 -0.08 -4.08 -2.02
CA VAL A 61 -0.69 -3.03 -2.86
C VAL A 61 -0.90 -3.55 -4.30
N GLY A 62 0.12 -4.15 -4.91
CA GLY A 62 0.04 -4.70 -6.26
C GLY A 62 -0.98 -5.84 -6.39
N ASN A 63 -1.12 -6.68 -5.35
CA ASN A 63 -2.13 -7.74 -5.34
C ASN A 63 -3.55 -7.17 -5.24
N GLY A 64 -3.75 -6.13 -4.42
CA GLY A 64 -5.03 -5.41 -4.36
C GLY A 64 -5.41 -4.81 -5.71
N CYS A 65 -4.45 -4.17 -6.40
CA CYS A 65 -4.67 -3.64 -7.76
C CYS A 65 -5.12 -4.72 -8.75
N LYS A 66 -4.46 -5.87 -8.75
CA LYS A 66 -4.80 -7.00 -9.64
C LYS A 66 -6.17 -7.56 -9.34
N GLN A 67 -6.49 -7.74 -8.05
CA GLN A 67 -7.81 -8.25 -7.64
C GLN A 67 -8.92 -7.28 -8.03
N ALA A 68 -8.72 -5.97 -7.87
CA ALA A 68 -9.68 -4.98 -8.36
C ALA A 68 -9.89 -5.10 -9.88
N GLY A 69 -8.82 -5.34 -10.64
CA GLY A 69 -8.91 -5.59 -12.09
C GLY A 69 -9.79 -6.80 -12.40
N GLU A 70 -9.60 -7.92 -11.70
CA GLU A 70 -10.41 -9.13 -11.87
C GLU A 70 -11.89 -8.88 -11.51
N ASP A 71 -12.15 -8.26 -10.35
CA ASP A 71 -13.52 -8.04 -9.85
C ASP A 71 -14.28 -7.01 -10.69
N LEU A 72 -13.60 -5.99 -11.20
CA LEU A 72 -14.20 -4.92 -12.02
C LEU A 72 -14.20 -5.26 -13.52
N GLY A 73 -13.52 -6.34 -13.93
CA GLY A 73 -13.44 -6.77 -15.31
C GLY A 73 -12.64 -5.82 -16.21
N VAL A 74 -11.55 -5.24 -15.68
CA VAL A 74 -10.65 -4.33 -16.39
C VAL A 74 -9.23 -4.88 -16.42
N THR A 75 -8.45 -4.48 -17.42
CA THR A 75 -7.03 -4.86 -17.49
C THR A 75 -6.21 -3.97 -16.57
N VAL A 76 -5.35 -4.57 -15.74
CA VAL A 76 -4.48 -3.84 -14.81
C VAL A 76 -3.03 -4.28 -14.99
N ASP A 77 -2.17 -3.35 -15.41
CA ASP A 77 -0.71 -3.53 -15.47
C ASP A 77 -0.06 -2.90 -14.24
N VAL A 78 0.59 -3.72 -13.41
CA VAL A 78 1.29 -3.24 -12.21
C VAL A 78 2.79 -3.21 -12.46
N LEU A 79 3.36 -2.02 -12.40
CA LEU A 79 4.78 -1.72 -12.55
C LEU A 79 5.33 -1.16 -11.22
N GLY A 80 6.64 -1.24 -11.04
CA GLY A 80 7.31 -0.62 -9.90
C GLY A 80 8.80 -0.52 -10.16
N ALA A 81 9.44 0.53 -9.63
CA ALA A 81 10.88 0.72 -9.76
C ALA A 81 11.66 -0.35 -8.99
N SER A 82 12.96 -0.47 -9.25
CA SER A 82 13.82 -1.47 -8.61
C SER A 82 14.05 -1.22 -7.11
N SER A 83 13.89 0.04 -6.65
CA SER A 83 13.98 0.44 -5.25
C SER A 83 13.28 1.78 -5.02
N GLU A 84 13.07 2.16 -3.76
CA GLU A 84 12.48 3.46 -3.40
C GLU A 84 13.43 4.67 -3.64
N THR A 85 14.65 4.43 -4.09
CA THR A 85 15.60 5.46 -4.52
C THR A 85 15.87 5.47 -6.02
N ALA A 86 15.18 4.63 -6.80
CA ALA A 86 15.33 4.54 -8.25
C ALA A 86 14.42 5.56 -8.97
N TYR A 87 14.64 6.85 -8.68
CA TYR A 87 13.80 7.97 -9.15
C TYR A 87 13.68 8.04 -10.66
N ASP A 88 14.81 8.00 -11.37
CA ASP A 88 14.84 8.09 -12.83
C ASP A 88 14.10 6.93 -13.50
N GLU A 89 14.13 5.73 -12.88
CA GLU A 89 13.43 4.57 -13.37
C GLU A 89 11.91 4.79 -13.30
N GLN A 90 11.39 5.25 -12.16
CA GLN A 90 9.96 5.52 -12.02
C GLN A 90 9.51 6.69 -12.93
N LEU A 91 10.28 7.77 -12.99
CA LEU A 91 9.96 8.90 -13.86
C LEU A 91 9.90 8.49 -15.33
N SER A 92 10.79 7.60 -15.77
CA SER A 92 10.77 7.03 -17.13
C SER A 92 9.53 6.16 -17.37
N MET A 93 9.09 5.37 -16.39
CA MET A 93 7.84 4.60 -16.48
C MET A 93 6.62 5.51 -16.64
N ILE A 94 6.55 6.60 -15.87
CA ILE A 94 5.47 7.59 -15.94
C ILE A 94 5.48 8.27 -17.31
N GLU A 95 6.65 8.76 -17.76
CA GLU A 95 6.80 9.41 -19.07
C GLU A 95 6.37 8.48 -20.21
N THR A 96 6.79 7.21 -20.15
CA THR A 96 6.41 6.19 -21.13
C THR A 96 4.90 6.00 -21.14
N THR A 97 4.27 5.89 -19.97
CA THR A 97 2.81 5.73 -19.85
C THR A 97 2.06 6.92 -20.43
N LEU A 98 2.49 8.14 -20.11
CA LEU A 98 1.87 9.37 -20.62
C LEU A 98 2.03 9.53 -22.13
N SER A 99 3.15 9.02 -22.69
CA SER A 99 3.47 9.17 -24.12
C SER A 99 2.85 8.06 -24.98
N ALA A 100 2.70 6.86 -24.44
CA ALA A 100 2.23 5.69 -25.21
C ALA A 100 0.74 5.77 -25.55
N ASN A 101 -0.06 6.47 -24.74
CA ASN A 101 -1.51 6.59 -24.91
C ASN A 101 -2.21 5.22 -25.09
N ASP A 102 -1.75 4.23 -24.29
CA ASP A 102 -2.16 2.83 -24.35
C ASP A 102 -2.87 2.36 -23.07
N CYS A 103 -3.32 3.29 -22.24
CA CYS A 103 -4.16 3.04 -21.07
C CYS A 103 -5.20 4.15 -20.92
N ASP A 104 -6.28 3.85 -20.19
CA ASP A 104 -7.41 4.75 -19.97
C ASP A 104 -7.24 5.57 -18.68
N ALA A 105 -6.49 5.07 -17.71
CA ALA A 105 -6.13 5.80 -16.49
C ALA A 105 -4.79 5.32 -15.92
N MET A 106 -4.19 6.15 -15.08
CA MET A 106 -2.98 5.83 -14.32
C MET A 106 -3.23 5.94 -12.81
N VAL A 107 -2.82 4.90 -12.08
CA VAL A 107 -2.73 4.89 -10.61
C VAL A 107 -1.26 4.96 -10.23
N VAL A 108 -0.86 5.90 -9.39
CA VAL A 108 0.56 6.13 -9.10
C VAL A 108 0.85 6.37 -7.63
N ALA A 109 1.86 5.66 -7.11
CA ALA A 109 2.51 5.95 -5.82
C ALA A 109 3.87 6.60 -6.11
N PRO A 110 4.00 7.93 -6.02
CA PRO A 110 5.20 8.62 -6.48
C PRO A 110 6.39 8.42 -5.54
N LEU A 111 7.60 8.28 -6.10
CA LEU A 111 8.87 8.40 -5.36
C LEU A 111 9.24 9.86 -5.10
N GLN A 112 8.88 10.76 -6.03
CA GLN A 112 9.10 12.20 -5.94
C GLN A 112 7.82 12.93 -6.35
N ALA A 113 6.96 13.22 -5.38
CA ALA A 113 5.62 13.78 -5.61
C ALA A 113 5.64 15.10 -6.42
N GLU A 114 6.54 16.03 -6.10
CA GLU A 114 6.67 17.32 -6.81
C GLU A 114 7.11 17.15 -8.27
N THR A 115 8.03 16.21 -8.54
CA THR A 115 8.50 15.93 -9.90
C THR A 115 7.39 15.28 -10.71
N VAL A 116 6.66 14.33 -10.13
CA VAL A 116 5.51 13.69 -10.77
C VAL A 116 4.39 14.71 -11.03
N ALA A 117 4.10 15.61 -10.08
CA ALA A 117 3.14 16.71 -10.30
C ALA A 117 3.49 17.53 -11.54
N THR A 118 4.78 17.80 -11.75
CA THR A 118 5.26 18.51 -12.94
C THR A 118 5.09 17.70 -14.23
N GLN A 119 5.38 16.39 -14.19
CA GLN A 119 5.23 15.52 -15.38
C GLN A 119 3.78 15.39 -15.83
N ILE A 120 2.83 15.29 -14.88
CA ILE A 120 1.41 15.11 -15.20
C ILE A 120 0.67 16.42 -15.50
N ALA A 121 1.31 17.58 -15.35
CA ALA A 121 0.64 18.89 -15.42
C ALA A 121 -0.14 19.14 -16.74
N ASN A 122 0.28 18.54 -17.84
CA ASN A 122 -0.32 18.74 -19.16
C ASN A 122 -1.06 17.52 -19.71
N THR A 123 -1.29 16.49 -18.89
CA THR A 123 -2.02 15.30 -19.34
C THR A 123 -3.54 15.48 -19.18
N ASP A 124 -4.28 14.81 -20.06
CA ASP A 124 -5.73 14.61 -19.91
C ASP A 124 -6.05 13.18 -19.43
N LEU A 125 -5.03 12.35 -19.21
CA LEU A 125 -5.20 11.01 -18.65
C LEU A 125 -5.71 11.11 -17.19
N PRO A 126 -6.81 10.44 -16.82
CA PRO A 126 -7.26 10.35 -15.45
C PRO A 126 -6.18 9.77 -14.52
N ILE A 127 -5.89 10.45 -13.42
CA ILE A 127 -4.82 10.05 -12.48
C ILE A 127 -5.38 9.94 -11.07
N VAL A 128 -5.08 8.81 -10.41
CA VAL A 128 -5.34 8.58 -8.99
C VAL A 128 -3.98 8.39 -8.30
N ALA A 129 -3.73 9.16 -7.25
CA ALA A 129 -2.57 8.97 -6.39
C ALA A 129 -2.89 7.94 -5.29
N ILE A 130 -1.95 7.05 -4.99
CA ILE A 130 -2.10 6.09 -3.89
C ILE A 130 -0.90 6.15 -2.95
N ASP A 131 -1.09 5.84 -1.66
CA ASP A 131 -0.08 5.79 -0.58
C ASP A 131 0.61 7.14 -0.32
N THR A 132 1.06 7.83 -1.35
CA THR A 132 1.77 9.11 -1.27
C THR A 132 1.03 10.15 -2.11
N ALA A 133 0.58 11.22 -1.48
CA ALA A 133 -0.18 12.28 -2.14
C ALA A 133 0.68 13.07 -3.14
N ILE A 134 0.04 13.55 -4.19
CA ILE A 134 0.62 14.44 -5.19
C ILE A 134 -0.19 15.74 -5.17
N ASP A 135 0.44 16.87 -4.88
CA ASP A 135 -0.20 18.19 -4.93
C ASP A 135 -0.33 18.66 -6.38
N SER A 136 -1.45 18.32 -7.00
CA SER A 136 -1.76 18.66 -8.39
C SER A 136 -3.27 18.58 -8.65
N ASP A 137 -3.80 19.57 -9.38
CA ASP A 137 -5.20 19.58 -9.87
C ASP A 137 -5.50 18.51 -10.93
N LYS A 138 -4.47 17.80 -11.42
CA LYS A 138 -4.60 16.66 -12.33
C LYS A 138 -4.90 15.36 -11.61
N VAL A 139 -4.68 15.30 -10.29
CA VAL A 139 -5.00 14.12 -9.48
C VAL A 139 -6.46 14.19 -9.06
N LEU A 140 -7.22 13.18 -9.45
CA LEU A 140 -8.67 13.11 -9.22
C LEU A 140 -9.03 12.71 -7.79
N SER A 141 -8.18 11.92 -7.16
CA SER A 141 -8.34 11.44 -5.78
C SER A 141 -7.01 10.92 -5.24
N PHE A 142 -6.86 10.96 -3.92
CA PHE A 142 -5.78 10.30 -3.19
C PHE A 142 -6.36 9.17 -2.33
N VAL A 143 -5.85 7.95 -2.51
CA VAL A 143 -6.21 6.78 -1.71
C VAL A 143 -5.03 6.40 -0.83
N GLY A 144 -5.21 6.46 0.49
CA GLY A 144 -4.09 6.21 1.40
C GLY A 144 -4.40 6.46 2.86
N PHE A 145 -3.38 6.83 3.61
CA PHE A 145 -3.47 7.01 5.06
C PHE A 145 -3.02 8.40 5.48
N ASN A 146 -3.58 8.88 6.59
CA ASN A 146 -3.00 10.02 7.30
C ASN A 146 -1.74 9.55 8.07
N ASN A 147 -0.59 9.62 7.41
CA ASN A 147 0.68 9.14 7.94
C ASN A 147 1.12 9.86 9.22
N GLU A 148 0.78 11.13 9.37
CA GLU A 148 1.08 11.89 10.59
C GLU A 148 0.25 11.37 11.78
N GLU A 149 -1.04 11.13 11.59
CA GLU A 149 -1.93 10.61 12.64
C GLU A 149 -1.55 9.19 13.06
N LEU A 150 -1.27 8.30 12.08
CA LEU A 150 -0.81 6.94 12.34
C LEU A 150 0.48 6.92 13.16
N ALA A 151 1.47 7.71 12.77
CA ALA A 151 2.73 7.80 13.49
C ALA A 151 2.56 8.42 14.88
N ALA A 152 1.66 9.41 15.05
CA ALA A 152 1.34 9.98 16.36
C ALA A 152 0.72 8.95 17.30
N MET A 153 -0.18 8.09 16.79
CA MET A 153 -0.72 6.97 17.56
C MET A 153 0.38 6.00 18.01
N GLY A 154 1.26 5.61 17.09
CA GLY A 154 2.41 4.74 17.36
C GLY A 154 3.35 5.35 18.41
N GLY A 155 3.65 6.65 18.28
CA GLY A 155 4.48 7.38 19.23
C GLY A 155 3.92 7.41 20.66
N LYS A 156 2.60 7.68 20.80
CA LYS A 156 1.91 7.62 22.10
C LYS A 156 1.98 6.23 22.72
N ALA A 157 1.68 5.20 21.94
CA ALA A 157 1.73 3.82 22.41
C ALA A 157 3.15 3.41 22.83
N ALA A 158 4.17 3.85 22.09
CA ALA A 158 5.56 3.59 22.41
C ALA A 158 5.99 4.19 23.75
N VAL A 159 5.59 5.44 24.04
CA VAL A 159 5.88 6.08 25.34
C VAL A 159 5.22 5.31 26.49
N GLU A 160 3.98 4.88 26.34
CA GLU A 160 3.31 4.09 27.36
C GLU A 160 3.97 2.71 27.58
N ALA A 161 4.46 2.10 26.50
CA ALA A 161 5.22 0.86 26.59
C ALA A 161 6.58 1.07 27.29
N ALA A 162 7.30 2.16 26.96
CA ALA A 162 8.58 2.51 27.60
C ALA A 162 8.42 2.76 29.10
N LYS A 163 7.38 3.46 29.53
CA LYS A 163 7.03 3.61 30.96
C LYS A 163 6.83 2.25 31.65
N LYS A 164 6.10 1.35 31.01
CA LYS A 164 5.86 -0.01 31.55
C LYS A 164 7.13 -0.86 31.58
N ALA A 165 8.06 -0.63 30.64
CA ALA A 165 9.37 -1.28 30.57
C ALA A 165 10.36 -0.74 31.62
N GLY A 166 10.00 0.33 32.35
CA GLY A 166 10.79 0.88 33.45
C GLY A 166 11.79 1.96 33.04
N TRP A 167 11.60 2.63 31.92
CA TRP A 167 12.42 3.76 31.52
C TRP A 167 12.01 5.02 32.30
N ASP A 168 12.97 5.61 33.04
CA ASP A 168 12.78 6.89 33.74
C ASP A 168 12.84 8.09 32.81
N LYS A 169 13.80 8.08 31.87
CA LYS A 169 13.94 9.08 30.81
C LYS A 169 13.50 8.45 29.50
N ILE A 170 12.42 9.00 28.89
CA ILE A 170 11.84 8.47 27.68
C ILE A 170 12.28 9.33 26.49
N THR A 171 13.39 8.92 25.89
CA THR A 171 13.89 9.50 24.63
C THR A 171 13.64 8.55 23.48
N ALA A 172 13.39 9.12 22.31
CA ALA A 172 13.16 8.38 21.08
C ALA A 172 14.06 8.87 19.95
N ILE A 173 14.58 7.95 19.14
CA ILE A 173 15.28 8.22 17.89
C ILE A 173 14.54 7.55 16.74
N GLY A 174 14.47 8.24 15.61
CA GLY A 174 13.86 7.74 14.38
C GLY A 174 14.89 7.12 13.43
N ILE A 175 14.55 5.96 12.86
CA ILE A 175 15.22 5.37 11.69
C ILE A 175 14.20 5.41 10.55
N MET A 176 14.33 6.43 9.67
CA MET A 176 13.31 6.80 8.72
C MET A 176 13.63 6.28 7.31
N GLY A 177 12.67 6.37 6.42
CA GLY A 177 12.78 5.93 5.04
C GLY A 177 13.72 6.81 4.21
N VAL A 178 13.23 7.27 3.07
CA VAL A 178 13.99 8.17 2.18
C VAL A 178 13.88 9.59 2.70
N GLN A 179 15.01 10.29 2.76
CA GLN A 179 15.04 11.70 3.17
C GLN A 179 14.30 12.57 2.14
N GLY A 180 13.38 13.41 2.60
CA GLY A 180 12.59 14.30 1.75
C GLY A 180 11.38 13.61 1.08
N ASP A 181 11.17 12.30 1.31
CA ASP A 181 9.92 11.66 0.93
C ASP A 181 8.79 12.14 1.85
N SER A 182 7.66 12.55 1.26
CA SER A 182 6.55 13.14 2.01
C SER A 182 5.92 12.19 3.04
N THR A 183 5.88 10.89 2.76
CA THR A 183 5.43 9.87 3.71
C THR A 183 6.39 9.77 4.90
N SER A 184 7.70 9.74 4.65
CA SER A 184 8.73 9.72 5.70
C SER A 184 8.65 10.96 6.58
N GLU A 185 8.52 12.14 5.99
CA GLU A 185 8.43 13.41 6.73
C GLU A 185 7.15 13.51 7.57
N ALA A 186 6.00 13.05 7.04
CA ALA A 186 4.75 12.99 7.78
C ALA A 186 4.84 12.02 8.98
N ARG A 187 5.47 10.84 8.81
CA ARG A 187 5.72 9.91 9.91
C ARG A 187 6.66 10.48 10.96
N ILE A 188 7.71 11.21 10.58
CA ILE A 188 8.58 11.94 11.52
C ILE A 188 7.78 12.95 12.33
N ALA A 189 6.95 13.77 11.67
CA ALA A 189 6.11 14.77 12.32
C ALA A 189 5.15 14.12 13.34
N GLY A 190 4.47 13.05 12.92
CA GLY A 190 3.54 12.32 13.77
C GLY A 190 4.21 11.64 14.96
N PHE A 191 5.31 10.93 14.78
CA PHE A 191 6.05 10.33 15.90
C PHE A 191 6.53 11.39 16.89
N LYS A 192 7.09 12.48 16.39
CA LYS A 192 7.50 13.62 17.23
C LYS A 192 6.34 14.19 18.04
N GLN A 193 5.20 14.39 17.42
CA GLN A 193 3.99 14.89 18.08
C GLN A 193 3.51 13.89 19.14
N GLY A 194 3.27 12.63 18.75
CA GLY A 194 2.70 11.62 19.64
C GLY A 194 3.58 11.31 20.84
N ILE A 195 4.92 11.25 20.65
CA ILE A 195 5.90 11.07 21.73
C ILE A 195 5.87 12.25 22.68
N ALA A 196 5.86 13.49 22.18
CA ALA A 196 5.81 14.69 23.02
C ALA A 196 4.50 14.80 23.81
N GLU A 197 3.36 14.55 23.19
CA GLU A 197 2.06 14.56 23.85
C GLU A 197 1.93 13.53 24.97
N ALA A 198 2.61 12.38 24.84
CA ALA A 198 2.66 11.34 25.88
C ALA A 198 3.75 11.57 26.97
N GLY A 199 4.56 12.63 26.83
CA GLY A 199 5.58 13.02 27.80
C GLY A 199 6.97 12.44 27.56
N GLY A 200 7.27 11.98 26.33
CA GLY A 200 8.60 11.62 25.87
C GLY A 200 9.30 12.75 25.11
N GLU A 201 10.53 12.52 24.69
CA GLU A 201 11.36 13.44 23.91
C GLU A 201 11.84 12.76 22.61
N TYR A 202 11.49 13.29 21.46
CA TYR A 202 12.02 12.84 20.17
C TYR A 202 13.28 13.63 19.81
N LEU A 203 14.42 12.94 19.66
CA LEU A 203 15.73 13.54 19.40
C LEU A 203 15.88 13.83 17.91
N SER A 204 15.26 14.91 17.43
CA SER A 204 15.16 15.23 16.00
C SER A 204 16.51 15.35 15.28
N ALA A 205 17.56 15.82 15.97
CA ALA A 205 18.90 15.98 15.40
C ALA A 205 19.63 14.64 15.17
N GLU A 206 19.08 13.54 15.74
CA GLU A 206 19.66 12.21 15.70
C GLU A 206 18.89 11.25 14.77
N THR A 207 17.89 11.77 14.08
CA THR A 207 17.14 10.99 13.08
C THR A 207 18.08 10.43 12.02
N GLN A 208 18.02 9.13 11.78
CA GLN A 208 18.76 8.42 10.74
C GLN A 208 17.86 8.14 9.55
N TYR A 209 18.42 8.11 8.34
CA TYR A 209 17.71 7.72 7.13
C TYR A 209 18.29 6.41 6.58
N ALA A 210 17.45 5.46 6.29
CA ALA A 210 17.83 4.12 5.87
C ALA A 210 17.11 3.65 4.58
N ASP A 211 16.62 4.60 3.78
CA ASP A 211 16.04 4.40 2.44
C ASP A 211 14.98 3.27 2.39
N SER A 212 14.22 3.09 3.45
CA SER A 212 13.22 2.03 3.64
C SER A 212 13.81 0.59 3.64
N VAL A 213 15.12 0.42 3.83
CA VAL A 213 15.86 -0.85 3.72
C VAL A 213 16.29 -1.38 5.09
N ALA A 214 15.95 -2.65 5.40
CA ALA A 214 16.28 -3.28 6.67
C ALA A 214 17.80 -3.29 6.98
N ASP A 215 18.66 -3.61 6.01
CA ASP A 215 20.12 -3.68 6.22
C ASP A 215 20.73 -2.29 6.51
N LYS A 216 20.16 -1.23 5.92
CA LYS A 216 20.56 0.15 6.24
C LYS A 216 20.08 0.54 7.64
N ALA A 217 18.90 0.07 8.06
CA ALA A 217 18.41 0.28 9.43
C ALA A 217 19.30 -0.42 10.47
N VAL A 218 19.84 -1.62 10.16
CA VAL A 218 20.86 -2.28 10.98
C VAL A 218 22.07 -1.36 11.17
N THR A 219 22.63 -0.82 10.08
CA THR A 219 23.78 0.10 10.13
C THR A 219 23.46 1.37 10.92
N SER A 220 22.29 1.95 10.72
CA SER A 220 21.81 3.11 11.49
C SER A 220 21.71 2.80 12.98
N MET A 221 21.16 1.62 13.34
CA MET A 221 21.07 1.20 14.74
C MET A 221 22.44 0.98 15.38
N GLU A 222 23.39 0.40 14.66
CA GLU A 222 24.78 0.26 15.14
C GLU A 222 25.40 1.62 15.47
N ALA A 223 25.16 2.66 14.65
CA ALA A 223 25.60 4.01 14.94
C ALA A 223 24.91 4.60 16.17
N ILE A 224 23.61 4.38 16.34
CA ILE A 224 22.84 4.78 17.53
C ILE A 224 23.42 4.11 18.79
N ILE A 225 23.71 2.81 18.72
CA ILE A 225 24.31 2.08 19.87
C ILE A 225 25.67 2.65 20.28
N GLN A 226 26.49 3.06 19.31
CA GLN A 226 27.79 3.69 19.61
C GLN A 226 27.62 5.07 20.26
N ALA A 227 26.63 5.85 19.83
CA ALA A 227 26.35 7.17 20.38
C ALA A 227 25.68 7.11 21.76
N HIS A 228 24.89 6.07 22.02
CA HIS A 228 24.09 5.86 23.23
C HIS A 228 24.40 4.50 23.88
N PRO A 229 25.60 4.28 24.42
CA PRO A 229 25.93 2.98 25.03
C PRO A 229 25.08 2.65 26.27
N GLU A 230 24.41 3.66 26.86
CA GLU A 230 23.46 3.52 27.95
C GLU A 230 22.07 3.02 27.52
N GLY A 231 21.77 3.02 26.24
CA GLY A 231 20.50 2.67 25.66
C GLY A 231 19.59 3.87 25.35
N VAL A 232 18.59 3.64 24.51
CA VAL A 232 17.52 4.59 24.14
C VAL A 232 16.19 3.94 24.41
N ALA A 233 15.25 4.69 24.99
CA ALA A 233 13.95 4.11 25.42
C ALA A 233 13.10 3.66 24.22
N ILE A 234 13.11 4.40 23.10
CA ILE A 234 12.27 4.15 21.94
C ILE A 234 13.06 4.29 20.66
N ILE A 235 12.97 3.32 19.76
CA ILE A 235 13.37 3.43 18.37
C ILE A 235 12.10 3.31 17.53
N VAL A 236 11.78 4.37 16.80
CA VAL A 236 10.69 4.35 15.82
C VAL A 236 11.24 4.19 14.42
N ALA A 237 10.64 3.37 13.61
CA ALA A 237 11.06 3.13 12.24
C ALA A 237 9.95 3.43 11.22
N ASN A 238 10.35 3.79 10.01
CA ASN A 238 9.41 4.12 8.95
C ASN A 238 8.54 2.93 8.54
N ASN A 239 9.07 1.71 8.64
CA ASN A 239 8.35 0.47 8.36
C ASN A 239 8.82 -0.66 9.29
N ASP A 240 8.12 -1.81 9.26
CA ASP A 240 8.38 -2.96 10.09
C ASP A 240 9.72 -3.63 9.77
N ASP A 241 10.09 -3.74 8.48
CA ASP A 241 11.36 -4.36 8.07
C ASP A 241 12.56 -3.63 8.72
N MET A 242 12.48 -2.30 8.80
CA MET A 242 13.50 -1.47 9.44
C MET A 242 13.46 -1.60 10.96
N ALA A 243 12.26 -1.63 11.56
CA ALA A 243 12.09 -1.82 13.01
C ALA A 243 12.67 -3.17 13.45
N ALA A 244 12.35 -4.24 12.74
CA ALA A 244 12.88 -5.57 12.98
C ALA A 244 14.40 -5.64 12.75
N GLY A 245 14.92 -4.95 11.71
CA GLY A 245 16.35 -4.81 11.45
C GLY A 245 17.10 -4.15 12.60
N ALA A 246 16.60 -3.00 13.06
CA ALA A 246 17.15 -2.27 14.20
C ALA A 246 17.11 -3.10 15.50
N ALA A 247 15.99 -3.76 15.78
CA ALA A 247 15.86 -4.61 16.96
C ALA A 247 16.86 -5.78 16.95
N ARG A 248 17.07 -6.43 15.79
CA ARG A 248 18.10 -7.47 15.66
C ARG A 248 19.50 -6.96 15.92
N ALA A 249 19.84 -5.77 15.42
CA ALA A 249 21.15 -5.15 15.68
C ALA A 249 21.38 -4.87 17.17
N ALA A 250 20.32 -4.46 17.88
CA ALA A 250 20.36 -4.14 19.29
C ALA A 250 20.33 -5.37 20.23
N ALA A 251 19.93 -6.53 19.76
CA ALA A 251 19.65 -7.71 20.59
C ALA A 251 20.84 -8.20 21.44
N ALA A 252 22.08 -7.97 20.99
CA ALA A 252 23.30 -8.35 21.73
C ALA A 252 23.71 -7.34 22.81
N PHE A 253 23.04 -6.19 22.91
CA PHE A 253 23.41 -5.09 23.79
C PHE A 253 22.45 -5.00 24.99
N PRO A 254 22.91 -5.33 26.24
CA PRO A 254 22.05 -5.35 27.41
C PRO A 254 21.34 -4.02 27.72
N ALA A 255 21.95 -2.89 27.37
CA ALA A 255 21.37 -1.56 27.54
C ALA A 255 20.08 -1.36 26.71
N TYR A 256 19.93 -2.11 25.63
CA TYR A 256 18.78 -2.04 24.72
C TYR A 256 17.71 -3.13 24.97
N LYS A 257 17.90 -3.96 26.01
CA LYS A 257 16.99 -5.07 26.30
C LYS A 257 15.51 -4.65 26.47
N ASN A 258 15.28 -3.46 27.02
CA ASN A 258 13.97 -2.92 27.29
C ASN A 258 13.58 -1.78 26.31
N THR A 259 14.33 -1.58 25.23
CA THR A 259 14.02 -0.60 24.20
C THR A 259 12.74 -1.01 23.46
N ILE A 260 11.89 -0.04 23.21
CA ILE A 260 10.66 -0.20 22.47
C ILE A 260 10.96 0.05 20.99
N PHE A 261 10.78 -0.96 20.16
CA PHE A 261 10.93 -0.88 18.71
C PHE A 261 9.54 -0.82 18.06
N VAL A 262 9.31 0.19 17.24
CA VAL A 262 8.00 0.45 16.60
C VAL A 262 8.17 0.63 15.11
N GLY A 263 7.43 -0.14 14.34
CA GLY A 263 7.28 0.01 12.89
C GLY A 263 5.91 0.54 12.48
N ILE A 264 5.73 0.70 11.19
CA ILE A 264 4.44 0.94 10.53
C ILE A 264 4.34 -0.01 9.34
N GLY A 265 3.26 -0.77 9.27
CA GLY A 265 3.02 -1.74 8.20
C GLY A 265 2.02 -2.81 8.61
N GLY A 266 2.34 -3.61 9.61
CA GLY A 266 1.55 -4.79 9.97
C GLY A 266 1.74 -5.94 8.98
N ASN A 267 2.88 -5.96 8.25
CA ASN A 267 3.23 -7.02 7.32
C ASN A 267 3.67 -8.30 8.05
N LEU A 268 3.84 -9.40 7.31
CA LEU A 268 4.24 -10.69 7.92
C LEU A 268 5.60 -10.59 8.61
N ALA A 269 6.55 -9.86 8.03
CA ALA A 269 7.88 -9.67 8.63
C ALA A 269 7.80 -8.96 10.00
N GLY A 270 6.97 -7.92 10.12
CA GLY A 270 6.70 -7.23 11.38
C GLY A 270 5.99 -8.12 12.40
N ILE A 271 4.95 -8.84 11.97
CA ILE A 271 4.22 -9.79 12.83
C ILE A 271 5.17 -10.87 13.37
N ASP A 272 6.00 -11.47 12.51
CA ASP A 272 6.97 -12.48 12.90
C ASP A 272 8.03 -11.90 13.86
N ALA A 273 8.48 -10.68 13.63
CA ALA A 273 9.41 -9.98 14.52
C ALA A 273 8.80 -9.71 15.90
N ILE A 274 7.52 -9.33 15.98
CA ILE A 274 6.78 -9.15 17.23
C ILE A 274 6.63 -10.50 17.97
N LEU A 275 6.24 -11.54 17.27
CA LEU A 275 6.10 -12.88 17.84
C LEU A 275 7.43 -13.46 18.34
N ALA A 276 8.53 -13.10 17.68
CA ALA A 276 9.89 -13.45 18.09
C ALA A 276 10.43 -12.57 19.23
N GLY A 277 9.70 -11.54 19.66
CA GLY A 277 10.11 -10.58 20.69
C GLY A 277 11.23 -9.65 20.27
N GLN A 278 11.40 -9.43 18.96
CA GLN A 278 12.36 -8.51 18.38
C GLN A 278 11.76 -7.12 18.25
N GLU A 279 10.69 -6.98 17.48
CA GLU A 279 9.91 -5.73 17.42
C GLU A 279 8.88 -5.71 18.57
N THR A 280 8.56 -4.53 19.10
CA THR A 280 7.62 -4.42 20.21
C THR A 280 6.19 -4.25 19.73
N MET A 281 5.98 -3.44 18.69
CA MET A 281 4.67 -3.15 18.14
C MET A 281 4.78 -2.57 16.73
N THR A 282 3.71 -2.69 15.96
CA THR A 282 3.53 -2.01 14.68
C THR A 282 2.22 -1.23 14.65
N VAL A 283 2.17 -0.17 13.85
CA VAL A 283 0.92 0.47 13.45
C VAL A 283 0.51 -0.17 12.12
N ALA A 284 -0.50 -1.04 12.16
CA ALA A 284 -0.93 -1.77 10.98
C ALA A 284 -1.67 -0.85 9.99
N VAL A 285 -1.37 -1.03 8.71
CA VAL A 285 -2.03 -0.39 7.56
C VAL A 285 -2.38 -1.46 6.51
N ASP A 286 -3.46 -1.26 5.77
CA ASP A 286 -3.90 -2.21 4.76
C ASP A 286 -3.45 -1.78 3.35
N GLY A 287 -2.28 -2.24 2.93
CA GLY A 287 -1.76 -1.97 1.59
C GLY A 287 -2.59 -2.61 0.48
N TYR A 288 -3.24 -3.76 0.76
CA TYR A 288 -4.10 -4.40 -0.22
C TYR A 288 -5.30 -3.52 -0.55
N ASP A 289 -5.97 -2.98 0.46
CA ASP A 289 -7.12 -2.08 0.26
C ASP A 289 -6.71 -0.78 -0.47
N VAL A 290 -5.52 -0.23 -0.17
CA VAL A 290 -4.99 0.93 -0.92
C VAL A 290 -4.89 0.63 -2.42
N GLY A 291 -4.36 -0.53 -2.78
CA GLY A 291 -4.25 -0.95 -4.18
C GLY A 291 -5.61 -1.17 -4.82
N TYR A 292 -6.49 -1.90 -4.14
CA TYR A 292 -7.83 -2.21 -4.63
C TYR A 292 -8.65 -0.93 -4.86
N LEU A 293 -8.73 -0.07 -3.85
CA LEU A 293 -9.49 1.18 -3.92
C LEU A 293 -8.90 2.17 -4.92
N GLY A 294 -7.58 2.18 -5.11
CA GLY A 294 -6.91 3.00 -6.12
C GLY A 294 -7.38 2.67 -7.55
N VAL A 295 -7.43 1.38 -7.89
CA VAL A 295 -7.94 0.93 -9.19
C VAL A 295 -9.46 1.17 -9.29
N GLN A 296 -10.21 0.91 -8.24
CA GLN A 296 -11.66 1.19 -8.21
C GLN A 296 -11.95 2.68 -8.43
N ALA A 297 -11.21 3.57 -7.78
CA ALA A 297 -11.35 5.02 -7.98
C ALA A 297 -11.06 5.41 -9.44
N ALA A 298 -10.03 4.85 -10.06
CA ALA A 298 -9.74 5.09 -11.47
C ALA A 298 -10.89 4.63 -12.39
N VAL A 299 -11.47 3.45 -12.16
CA VAL A 299 -12.62 2.94 -12.91
C VAL A 299 -13.87 3.80 -12.66
N ASP A 300 -14.09 4.22 -11.43
CA ASP A 300 -15.20 5.11 -11.08
C ASP A 300 -15.10 6.47 -11.78
N ALA A 301 -13.90 7.04 -11.88
CA ALA A 301 -13.65 8.27 -12.64
C ALA A 301 -13.95 8.09 -14.13
N LEU A 302 -13.49 6.98 -14.74
CA LEU A 302 -13.75 6.65 -16.15
C LEU A 302 -15.25 6.48 -16.43
N ASN A 303 -16.01 6.01 -15.45
CA ASN A 303 -17.47 5.90 -15.52
C ASN A 303 -18.21 7.22 -15.21
N GLY A 304 -17.47 8.33 -15.04
CA GLY A 304 -18.02 9.67 -14.80
C GLY A 304 -18.52 9.88 -13.37
N LYS A 305 -18.16 9.04 -12.41
CA LYS A 305 -18.47 9.28 -11.00
C LYS A 305 -17.57 10.38 -10.45
N LYS A 306 -18.15 11.23 -9.59
CA LYS A 306 -17.36 12.18 -8.83
C LYS A 306 -16.67 11.45 -7.68
N LEU A 307 -15.36 11.60 -7.59
CA LEU A 307 -14.56 11.06 -6.51
C LEU A 307 -14.47 12.02 -5.33
N ASP A 308 -14.30 11.48 -4.14
CA ASP A 308 -13.83 12.24 -2.99
C ASP A 308 -12.34 12.58 -3.16
N GLU A 309 -11.91 13.71 -2.62
CA GLU A 309 -10.50 14.13 -2.69
C GLU A 309 -9.57 13.13 -1.98
N PHE A 310 -10.08 12.51 -0.90
CA PHE A 310 -9.38 11.53 -0.09
C PHE A 310 -10.29 10.32 0.19
N ILE A 311 -9.76 9.11 -0.05
CA ILE A 311 -10.41 7.80 0.14
C ILE A 311 -9.62 6.96 1.12
#